data_dd42bab7d14b5cd2825c3b12f16a3df6
#
_entry.id   dd42bab7d14b5cd2825c3b12f16a3df6
#
_cell.length_a   1.000
_cell.length_b   1.000
_cell.length_c   1.000
_cell.angle_alpha   90.00
_cell.angle_beta   90.00
_cell.angle_gamma   90.00
#
_symmetry.space_group_name_H-M   'P 1'
#
loop_
_entity.id
_entity.type
_entity.pdbx_description
1 polymer ?
#
loop_
_entity_poly.entity_id
_entity_poly.type
_entity_poly.pdbx_seq_one_letter_code
_entity_poly.pdbx_strand_id
1 'polypeptide(L)'
;MRSLIAALRPGRALRFVTLALAVCAAPIVLSAQPHIVIRAGRLLDGKGGVQQNAALVVEGSRITRITSGDDTTTGPITYDLQQLTLMPGMIDTHVHIDSHFGHDGRLPTELESQLDRVVAGGQNAEVTLRAGFTTVQSVGAPPDVELRYGIGHGDFLGPRVLTSVSQLTDPKMTPAHIRAWVRTMVARGADVIKIFASKSIRDGGGQTLSDAQIRAACDEARRAGKRSWVHAHSISAARAATLAGCTTISHGSQLTDREFTLMAQHGTYFEPNIGLVSQNYLENKQRYLGSGNYTADGFKATEDGIPLKLAMFKRALTHKDLKIIMGTDATAGAHGQNAREIIYRVQVGGQPAMDAIVAATSLNAEALGMGDRIGSLAPGMEADVIAVEGDPVADITALQHVVFVMKGGRVYRNGREGARLMDRPFGASGPTLVLPSASILDSIRASIVRSVTPGGATIQIATIMRQDSLGIPMARYAEIAPRVARLRIDPAELRLSVGDTVHVPKQVTVTALDSAGASLGVLSAFDYTIVTDVTSAVVPNPKSTRQLIAQRRGEMTVTFEFPRGLWSRPTEPPSVGMRVVVR
;
A
#
# COMPACT_ATOMS: atom_id res chain seq x y z
N MET A 1 -75.08 22.55 32.25
CA MET A 1 -75.77 23.82 32.44
C MET A 1 -75.19 24.86 31.47
N ARG A 2 -76.08 25.31 30.60
CA ARG A 2 -76.13 26.60 29.88
C ARG A 2 -74.86 27.12 29.24
N SER A 3 -74.75 27.01 27.92
CA SER A 3 -75.37 27.93 26.93
C SER A 3 -74.68 29.29 26.85
N LEU A 4 -74.03 29.57 25.71
CA LEU A 4 -74.41 30.73 24.93
C LEU A 4 -73.79 30.65 23.51
N ILE A 5 -74.72 30.70 22.56
CA ILE A 5 -74.58 30.83 21.13
C ILE A 5 -74.53 32.31 20.79
N ALA A 6 -73.66 32.71 19.87
CA ALA A 6 -73.86 33.82 18.93
C ALA A 6 -72.52 34.00 18.12
N ALA A 7 -72.44 34.28 16.89
CA ALA A 7 -73.35 34.46 15.77
C ALA A 7 -72.42 34.43 14.51
N LEU A 8 -72.86 33.77 13.49
CA LEU A 8 -72.30 33.75 12.16
C LEU A 8 -72.39 35.10 11.47
N ARG A 9 -71.35 35.47 10.71
CA ARG A 9 -71.48 36.18 9.40
C ARG A 9 -70.52 35.60 8.37
N PRO A 10 -71.00 35.48 7.10
CA PRO A 10 -70.29 34.68 6.06
C PRO A 10 -69.43 35.54 5.13
N GLY A 11 -68.47 34.86 4.47
CA GLY A 11 -67.99 35.34 3.22
C GLY A 11 -66.49 35.49 3.11
N ARG A 12 -65.82 34.42 2.63
CA ARG A 12 -64.83 34.49 1.57
C ARG A 12 -64.41 33.05 1.22
N ALA A 13 -64.68 32.70 -0.01
CA ALA A 13 -64.31 31.41 -0.56
C ALA A 13 -62.77 31.23 -0.57
N LEU A 14 -62.30 30.24 0.18
CA LEU A 14 -60.90 29.82 0.14
C LEU A 14 -60.80 28.74 -0.93
N ARG A 15 -60.21 29.12 -2.09
CA ARG A 15 -59.88 28.18 -3.16
C ARG A 15 -58.76 27.26 -2.64
N PHE A 16 -59.06 26.02 -2.36
CA PHE A 16 -58.09 24.98 -2.16
C PHE A 16 -57.42 24.69 -3.53
N VAL A 17 -56.16 25.18 -3.67
CA VAL A 17 -55.28 24.73 -4.72
C VAL A 17 -54.71 23.39 -4.26
N THR A 18 -55.25 22.30 -4.76
CA THR A 18 -54.70 20.95 -4.65
C THR A 18 -53.44 20.92 -5.51
N LEU A 19 -52.26 21.10 -4.88
CA LEU A 19 -50.98 20.86 -5.50
C LEU A 19 -50.77 19.34 -5.59
N ALA A 20 -51.09 18.76 -6.73
CA ALA A 20 -50.74 17.37 -7.03
C ALA A 20 -49.22 17.27 -7.12
N LEU A 21 -48.58 16.73 -6.08
CA LEU A 21 -47.19 16.27 -6.15
C LEU A 21 -47.16 15.05 -7.10
N ALA A 22 -46.91 15.30 -8.36
CA ALA A 22 -46.47 14.27 -9.28
C ALA A 22 -45.05 13.87 -8.86
N VAL A 23 -44.93 12.86 -8.01
CA VAL A 23 -43.68 12.15 -7.76
C VAL A 23 -43.33 11.49 -9.10
N CYS A 24 -42.46 12.10 -9.89
CA CYS A 24 -41.78 11.45 -10.99
C CYS A 24 -40.95 10.30 -10.40
N ALA A 25 -41.55 9.11 -10.35
CA ALA A 25 -40.81 7.86 -10.19
C ALA A 25 -39.98 7.68 -11.49
N ALA A 26 -38.81 8.32 -11.53
CA ALA A 26 -37.80 7.96 -12.51
C ALA A 26 -37.52 6.46 -12.28
N PRO A 27 -37.61 5.60 -13.30
CA PRO A 27 -37.23 4.21 -13.15
C PRO A 27 -35.77 4.23 -12.71
N ILE A 28 -35.49 3.71 -11.52
CA ILE A 28 -34.15 3.34 -11.12
C ILE A 28 -33.76 2.26 -12.14
N VAL A 29 -33.02 2.64 -13.19
CA VAL A 29 -32.37 1.68 -14.06
C VAL A 29 -31.35 1.00 -13.18
N LEU A 30 -31.74 -0.12 -12.54
CA LEU A 30 -30.77 -1.05 -11.99
C LEU A 30 -29.91 -1.46 -13.19
N SER A 31 -28.74 -0.87 -13.32
CA SER A 31 -27.74 -1.34 -14.25
C SER A 31 -27.49 -2.81 -13.90
N ALA A 32 -27.89 -3.72 -14.80
CA ALA A 32 -27.63 -5.13 -14.61
C ALA A 32 -26.14 -5.29 -14.35
N GLN A 33 -25.78 -5.93 -13.24
CA GLN A 33 -24.37 -6.19 -12.92
C GLN A 33 -23.76 -7.02 -14.06
N PRO A 34 -22.52 -6.74 -14.48
CA PRO A 34 -21.88 -7.53 -15.52
C PRO A 34 -21.93 -9.01 -15.16
N HIS A 35 -22.51 -9.81 -16.04
CA HIS A 35 -22.51 -11.25 -15.96
C HIS A 35 -21.42 -11.78 -16.88
N ILE A 36 -20.39 -12.38 -16.31
CA ILE A 36 -19.20 -12.83 -17.01
C ILE A 36 -19.05 -14.33 -16.81
N VAL A 37 -18.95 -15.07 -17.90
CA VAL A 37 -18.68 -16.52 -17.89
C VAL A 37 -17.28 -16.75 -18.44
N ILE A 38 -16.40 -17.36 -17.63
CA ILE A 38 -15.03 -17.73 -18.01
C ILE A 38 -14.96 -19.25 -18.09
N ARG A 39 -14.70 -19.79 -19.28
CA ARG A 39 -14.46 -21.22 -19.47
C ARG A 39 -12.98 -21.50 -19.53
N ALA A 40 -12.47 -22.48 -18.77
CA ALA A 40 -11.07 -22.84 -18.72
C ALA A 40 -10.88 -24.36 -18.82
N GLY A 41 -9.78 -24.81 -19.44
CA GLY A 41 -9.44 -26.21 -19.54
C GLY A 41 -9.08 -26.83 -18.19
N ARG A 42 -8.49 -26.02 -17.32
CA ARG A 42 -8.14 -26.40 -15.94
C ARG A 42 -8.44 -25.24 -14.98
N LEU A 43 -8.87 -25.57 -13.77
CA LEU A 43 -9.07 -24.62 -12.70
C LEU A 43 -8.39 -25.16 -11.44
N LEU A 44 -7.53 -24.32 -10.81
CA LEU A 44 -7.01 -24.52 -9.46
C LEU A 44 -7.82 -23.65 -8.50
N ASP A 45 -8.33 -24.23 -7.41
CA ASP A 45 -9.20 -23.50 -6.47
C ASP A 45 -8.41 -22.62 -5.47
N GLY A 46 -7.08 -22.74 -5.44
CA GLY A 46 -6.18 -22.07 -4.48
C GLY A 46 -6.07 -22.77 -3.14
N LYS A 47 -6.75 -23.90 -2.93
CA LYS A 47 -6.71 -24.72 -1.70
C LYS A 47 -6.19 -26.14 -1.93
N GLY A 48 -5.67 -26.41 -3.12
CA GLY A 48 -5.15 -27.70 -3.52
C GLY A 48 -6.08 -28.51 -4.41
N GLY A 49 -7.33 -28.07 -4.62
CA GLY A 49 -8.28 -28.69 -5.54
C GLY A 49 -8.00 -28.33 -6.99
N VAL A 50 -8.22 -29.30 -7.88
CA VAL A 50 -8.07 -29.19 -9.34
C VAL A 50 -9.34 -29.66 -10.02
N GLN A 51 -9.90 -28.84 -10.90
CA GLN A 51 -11.05 -29.21 -11.75
C GLN A 51 -10.63 -29.08 -13.21
N GLN A 52 -10.96 -30.11 -14.03
CA GLN A 52 -10.79 -30.06 -15.48
C GLN A 52 -12.07 -29.56 -16.12
N ASN A 53 -11.93 -28.84 -17.25
CA ASN A 53 -13.04 -28.29 -18.02
C ASN A 53 -14.05 -27.56 -17.11
N ALA A 54 -13.67 -26.40 -16.59
CA ALA A 54 -14.47 -25.63 -15.65
C ALA A 54 -15.08 -24.39 -16.31
N ALA A 55 -16.26 -23.99 -15.84
CA ALA A 55 -16.85 -22.67 -16.09
C ALA A 55 -17.00 -21.92 -14.76
N LEU A 56 -16.52 -20.70 -14.72
CA LEU A 56 -16.59 -19.78 -13.57
C LEU A 56 -17.50 -18.62 -13.94
N VAL A 57 -18.53 -18.39 -13.14
CA VAL A 57 -19.50 -17.30 -13.33
C VAL A 57 -19.21 -16.19 -12.34
N VAL A 58 -19.12 -14.97 -12.86
CA VAL A 58 -18.89 -13.75 -12.08
C VAL A 58 -20.06 -12.80 -12.29
N GLU A 59 -20.62 -12.30 -11.19
CA GLU A 59 -21.63 -11.24 -11.19
C GLU A 59 -21.13 -10.06 -10.37
N GLY A 60 -21.01 -8.92 -11.05
CA GLY A 60 -20.38 -7.76 -10.44
C GLY A 60 -18.93 -8.03 -10.06
N SER A 61 -18.63 -8.00 -8.76
CA SER A 61 -17.28 -8.23 -8.24
C SER A 61 -17.05 -9.62 -7.66
N ARG A 62 -18.06 -10.53 -7.72
CA ARG A 62 -18.02 -11.81 -7.02
C ARG A 62 -18.19 -13.01 -7.93
N ILE A 63 -17.54 -14.09 -7.55
CA ILE A 63 -17.80 -15.41 -8.11
C ILE A 63 -19.13 -15.90 -7.55
N THR A 64 -20.08 -16.24 -8.42
CA THR A 64 -21.39 -16.74 -8.00
C THR A 64 -21.52 -18.24 -8.20
N ARG A 65 -20.81 -18.81 -9.20
CA ARG A 65 -20.90 -20.24 -9.49
C ARG A 65 -19.61 -20.76 -10.14
N ILE A 66 -19.29 -22.01 -9.86
CA ILE A 66 -18.28 -22.79 -10.58
C ILE A 66 -18.95 -24.11 -10.98
N THR A 67 -18.82 -24.51 -12.23
CA THR A 67 -19.46 -25.69 -12.78
C THR A 67 -18.61 -26.33 -13.90
N SER A 68 -19.12 -27.35 -14.57
CA SER A 68 -18.49 -27.90 -15.77
C SER A 68 -18.45 -26.85 -16.89
N GLY A 69 -17.39 -26.85 -17.69
CA GLY A 69 -17.27 -26.02 -18.89
C GLY A 69 -18.33 -26.31 -19.98
N ASP A 70 -19.00 -27.46 -19.89
CA ASP A 70 -20.07 -27.86 -20.80
C ASP A 70 -21.47 -27.49 -20.29
N ASP A 71 -21.57 -26.86 -19.12
CA ASP A 71 -22.84 -26.41 -18.56
C ASP A 71 -23.41 -25.21 -19.32
N THR A 72 -24.40 -25.45 -20.16
CA THR A 72 -25.08 -24.43 -20.97
C THR A 72 -25.96 -23.49 -20.15
N THR A 73 -26.25 -23.83 -18.88
CA THR A 73 -27.10 -22.98 -18.00
C THR A 73 -26.37 -21.75 -17.48
N THR A 74 -25.06 -21.62 -17.71
CA THR A 74 -24.24 -20.45 -17.29
C THR A 74 -24.48 -19.21 -18.16
N GLY A 75 -25.15 -19.34 -19.30
CA GLY A 75 -25.26 -18.28 -20.31
C GLY A 75 -24.10 -18.27 -21.30
N PRO A 76 -24.01 -17.24 -22.15
CA PRO A 76 -22.97 -17.18 -23.18
C PRO A 76 -21.58 -17.00 -22.54
N ILE A 77 -20.58 -17.71 -23.09
CA ILE A 77 -19.21 -17.61 -22.66
C ILE A 77 -18.65 -16.23 -23.04
N THR A 78 -18.18 -15.48 -22.02
CA THR A 78 -17.57 -14.16 -22.21
C THR A 78 -16.09 -14.30 -22.56
N TYR A 79 -15.38 -15.21 -21.86
CA TYR A 79 -13.96 -15.48 -22.08
C TYR A 79 -13.75 -16.98 -22.23
N ASP A 80 -13.29 -17.40 -23.42
CA ASP A 80 -12.91 -18.79 -23.68
C ASP A 80 -11.42 -18.99 -23.49
N LEU A 81 -11.05 -19.58 -22.35
CA LEU A 81 -9.69 -19.82 -21.91
C LEU A 81 -9.39 -21.32 -21.79
N GLN A 82 -10.00 -22.16 -22.64
CA GLN A 82 -9.88 -23.63 -22.59
C GLN A 82 -8.44 -24.15 -22.69
N GLN A 83 -7.51 -23.37 -23.27
CA GLN A 83 -6.11 -23.76 -23.39
C GLN A 83 -5.26 -23.33 -22.18
N LEU A 84 -5.88 -22.74 -21.16
CA LEU A 84 -5.21 -22.10 -20.02
C LEU A 84 -5.61 -22.77 -18.70
N THR A 85 -4.76 -22.55 -17.69
CA THR A 85 -5.07 -22.88 -16.29
C THR A 85 -5.55 -21.62 -15.57
N LEU A 86 -6.78 -21.67 -15.09
CA LEU A 86 -7.40 -20.63 -14.27
C LEU A 86 -7.05 -20.86 -12.80
N MET A 87 -6.72 -19.81 -12.07
CA MET A 87 -6.42 -19.88 -10.64
C MET A 87 -6.73 -18.54 -9.94
N PRO A 88 -6.79 -18.50 -8.60
CA PRO A 88 -6.92 -17.23 -7.89
C PRO A 88 -5.81 -16.27 -8.24
N GLY A 89 -6.10 -14.99 -8.24
CA GLY A 89 -5.06 -13.96 -8.26
C GLY A 89 -4.04 -14.18 -7.15
N MET A 90 -2.76 -14.15 -7.50
CA MET A 90 -1.67 -14.35 -6.55
C MET A 90 -1.61 -13.18 -5.56
N ILE A 91 -1.11 -13.48 -4.36
CA ILE A 91 -0.99 -12.54 -3.25
C ILE A 91 0.48 -12.49 -2.82
N ASP A 92 1.04 -11.29 -2.69
CA ASP A 92 2.36 -11.09 -2.12
C ASP A 92 2.24 -10.37 -0.77
N THR A 93 2.65 -11.02 0.30
CA THR A 93 2.47 -10.51 1.65
C THR A 93 3.59 -9.57 2.11
N HIS A 94 4.60 -9.33 1.25
CA HIS A 94 5.75 -8.51 1.62
C HIS A 94 6.38 -7.85 0.40
N VAL A 95 6.01 -6.61 0.15
CA VAL A 95 6.65 -5.76 -0.86
C VAL A 95 6.98 -4.38 -0.27
N HIS A 96 7.84 -3.63 -0.94
CA HIS A 96 8.09 -2.21 -0.75
C HIS A 96 7.71 -1.50 -2.05
N ILE A 97 6.40 -1.29 -2.25
CA ILE A 97 5.82 -0.96 -3.57
C ILE A 97 6.33 0.37 -4.14
N ASP A 98 6.72 1.31 -3.28
CA ASP A 98 7.28 2.61 -3.67
C ASP A 98 8.78 2.56 -3.97
N SER A 99 9.45 1.43 -3.64
CA SER A 99 10.90 1.28 -3.86
C SER A 99 11.22 1.17 -5.36
N HIS A 100 12.07 2.05 -5.85
CA HIS A 100 12.43 2.15 -7.26
C HIS A 100 13.86 2.64 -7.43
N PHE A 101 14.38 2.55 -8.65
CA PHE A 101 15.61 3.22 -9.02
C PHE A 101 15.29 4.61 -9.60
N GLY A 102 16.06 5.61 -9.20
CA GLY A 102 15.94 6.97 -9.69
C GLY A 102 16.34 7.13 -11.17
N HIS A 103 16.32 8.35 -11.66
CA HIS A 103 16.66 8.70 -13.05
C HIS A 103 18.10 8.34 -13.45
N ASP A 104 19.01 8.30 -12.47
CA ASP A 104 20.39 7.86 -12.65
C ASP A 104 20.54 6.32 -12.69
N GLY A 105 19.43 5.61 -12.54
CA GLY A 105 19.39 4.16 -12.49
C GLY A 105 19.86 3.55 -11.18
N ARG A 106 20.10 4.34 -10.13
CA ARG A 106 20.55 3.90 -8.80
C ARG A 106 19.44 4.08 -7.76
N LEU A 107 19.62 3.49 -6.57
CA LEU A 107 18.74 3.84 -5.45
C LEU A 107 18.84 5.34 -5.16
N PRO A 108 17.72 6.03 -4.95
CA PRO A 108 17.75 7.43 -4.61
C PRO A 108 18.52 7.67 -3.31
N THR A 109 19.52 8.54 -3.37
CA THR A 109 20.32 8.96 -2.21
C THR A 109 19.84 10.28 -1.63
N GLU A 110 19.06 11.04 -2.40
CA GLU A 110 18.41 12.27 -1.97
C GLU A 110 16.97 12.00 -1.58
N LEU A 111 16.41 12.89 -0.76
CA LEU A 111 15.01 12.83 -0.38
C LEU A 111 14.15 13.18 -1.60
N GLU A 112 13.55 12.17 -2.18
CA GLU A 112 12.56 12.32 -3.24
C GLU A 112 11.28 12.92 -2.70
N SER A 113 10.53 13.61 -3.56
CA SER A 113 9.20 14.07 -3.19
C SER A 113 8.26 12.87 -2.98
N GLN A 114 7.26 13.04 -2.13
CA GLN A 114 6.22 12.02 -1.93
C GLN A 114 5.51 11.71 -3.25
N LEU A 115 5.33 12.71 -4.12
CA LEU A 115 4.71 12.54 -5.43
C LEU A 115 5.55 11.62 -6.33
N ASP A 116 6.86 11.80 -6.40
CA ASP A 116 7.73 10.96 -7.22
C ASP A 116 7.64 9.49 -6.76
N ARG A 117 7.61 9.27 -5.46
CA ARG A 117 7.45 7.94 -4.87
C ARG A 117 6.06 7.33 -5.14
N VAL A 118 4.98 8.12 -5.11
CA VAL A 118 3.63 7.65 -5.49
C VAL A 118 3.58 7.28 -6.97
N VAL A 119 4.18 8.08 -7.84
CA VAL A 119 4.23 7.79 -9.29
C VAL A 119 5.03 6.52 -9.57
N ALA A 120 6.21 6.36 -8.96
CA ALA A 120 7.02 5.16 -9.08
C ALA A 120 6.27 3.93 -8.51
N GLY A 121 5.62 4.09 -7.36
CA GLY A 121 4.75 3.06 -6.77
C GLY A 121 3.60 2.66 -7.69
N GLY A 122 3.02 3.62 -8.43
CA GLY A 122 1.98 3.36 -9.43
C GLY A 122 2.49 2.48 -10.59
N GLN A 123 3.69 2.75 -11.09
CA GLN A 123 4.32 1.93 -12.12
C GLN A 123 4.63 0.51 -11.61
N ASN A 124 5.18 0.40 -10.40
CA ASN A 124 5.44 -0.87 -9.75
C ASN A 124 4.15 -1.67 -9.52
N ALA A 125 3.07 -0.99 -9.12
CA ALA A 125 1.76 -1.58 -8.91
C ALA A 125 1.17 -2.13 -10.22
N GLU A 126 1.29 -1.39 -11.33
CA GLU A 126 0.79 -1.84 -12.63
C GLU A 126 1.52 -3.11 -13.10
N VAL A 127 2.86 -3.14 -13.08
CA VAL A 127 3.61 -4.31 -13.52
C VAL A 127 3.35 -5.52 -12.61
N THR A 128 3.17 -5.28 -11.30
CA THR A 128 2.83 -6.33 -10.32
C THR A 128 1.43 -6.92 -10.59
N LEU A 129 0.42 -6.08 -10.86
CA LEU A 129 -0.92 -6.55 -11.23
C LEU A 129 -0.88 -7.34 -12.54
N ARG A 130 -0.17 -6.85 -13.56
CA ARG A 130 -0.04 -7.54 -14.86
C ARG A 130 0.69 -8.87 -14.76
N ALA A 131 1.55 -9.04 -13.74
CA ALA A 131 2.19 -10.30 -13.38
C ALA A 131 1.26 -11.28 -12.64
N GLY A 132 -0.02 -10.91 -12.43
CA GLY A 132 -1.01 -11.78 -11.81
C GLY A 132 -1.14 -11.65 -10.29
N PHE A 133 -0.45 -10.69 -9.67
CA PHE A 133 -0.60 -10.41 -8.24
C PHE A 133 -1.73 -9.40 -8.04
N THR A 134 -2.89 -9.87 -7.61
CA THR A 134 -4.10 -9.04 -7.43
C THR A 134 -4.16 -8.36 -6.07
N THR A 135 -3.37 -8.83 -5.11
CA THR A 135 -3.22 -8.23 -3.77
C THR A 135 -1.77 -8.24 -3.34
N VAL A 136 -1.31 -7.12 -2.77
CA VAL A 136 0.02 -7.02 -2.15
C VAL A 136 -0.08 -6.35 -0.78
N GLN A 137 0.81 -6.73 0.15
CA GLN A 137 1.03 -6.01 1.38
C GLN A 137 2.35 -5.25 1.29
N SER A 138 2.28 -3.92 1.18
CA SER A 138 3.46 -3.06 1.25
C SER A 138 3.78 -2.75 2.71
N VAL A 139 4.95 -3.23 3.16
CA VAL A 139 5.37 -3.07 4.56
C VAL A 139 6.34 -1.89 4.71
N GLY A 140 6.07 -0.84 3.94
CA GLY A 140 7.02 0.22 3.71
C GLY A 140 6.58 1.60 4.17
N ALA A 141 6.00 2.38 3.31
CA ALA A 141 6.23 3.80 3.27
C ALA A 141 4.94 4.63 3.31
N PRO A 142 5.02 5.89 3.78
CA PRO A 142 3.88 6.81 3.77
C PRO A 142 3.18 6.97 2.40
N PRO A 143 3.87 7.00 1.24
CA PRO A 143 3.23 7.11 -0.08
C PRO A 143 2.26 5.98 -0.44
N ASP A 144 2.33 4.84 0.26
CA ASP A 144 1.44 3.70 0.01
C ASP A 144 -0.04 4.05 0.24
N VAL A 145 -0.33 5.01 1.12
CA VAL A 145 -1.71 5.43 1.44
C VAL A 145 -2.32 6.13 0.23
N GLU A 146 -1.60 7.08 -0.35
CA GLU A 146 -2.00 7.82 -1.54
C GLU A 146 -2.07 6.91 -2.76
N LEU A 147 -1.11 6.00 -2.91
CA LEU A 147 -1.13 5.00 -3.98
C LEU A 147 -2.36 4.10 -3.87
N ARG A 148 -2.67 3.58 -2.67
CA ARG A 148 -3.87 2.76 -2.42
C ARG A 148 -5.14 3.52 -2.78
N TYR A 149 -5.21 4.81 -2.39
CA TYR A 149 -6.32 5.68 -2.72
C TYR A 149 -6.46 5.84 -4.24
N GLY A 150 -5.38 6.19 -4.94
CA GLY A 150 -5.37 6.36 -6.40
C GLY A 150 -5.74 5.07 -7.16
N ILE A 151 -5.28 3.89 -6.69
CA ILE A 151 -5.72 2.61 -7.27
C ILE A 151 -7.22 2.38 -7.03
N GLY A 152 -7.74 2.72 -5.84
CA GLY A 152 -9.15 2.59 -5.49
C GLY A 152 -10.07 3.46 -6.35
N HIS A 153 -9.60 4.64 -6.77
CA HIS A 153 -10.33 5.57 -7.64
C HIS A 153 -10.10 5.31 -9.13
N GLY A 154 -9.14 4.44 -9.48
CA GLY A 154 -8.82 4.12 -10.86
C GLY A 154 -7.83 5.09 -11.51
N ASP A 155 -7.17 5.95 -10.74
CA ASP A 155 -6.11 6.85 -11.21
C ASP A 155 -4.84 6.07 -11.57
N PHE A 156 -4.61 4.96 -10.86
CA PHE A 156 -3.54 4.01 -11.13
C PHE A 156 -4.10 2.61 -11.38
N LEU A 157 -3.45 1.85 -12.25
CA LEU A 157 -3.65 0.41 -12.34
C LEU A 157 -2.78 -0.26 -11.28
N GLY A 158 -3.35 -1.21 -10.54
CA GLY A 158 -2.56 -1.90 -9.51
C GLY A 158 -3.37 -2.95 -8.75
N PRO A 159 -2.68 -3.77 -7.94
CA PRO A 159 -3.30 -4.72 -7.03
C PRO A 159 -4.06 -3.99 -5.92
N ARG A 160 -4.77 -4.75 -5.11
CA ARG A 160 -5.22 -4.28 -3.79
C ARG A 160 -3.98 -4.09 -2.92
N VAL A 161 -3.72 -2.87 -2.44
CA VAL A 161 -2.56 -2.54 -1.62
C VAL A 161 -2.99 -2.46 -0.15
N LEU A 162 -2.41 -3.33 0.67
CA LEU A 162 -2.40 -3.18 2.13
C LEU A 162 -1.09 -2.50 2.54
N THR A 163 -1.10 -1.65 3.57
CA THR A 163 0.11 -0.91 3.96
C THR A 163 0.34 -0.88 5.46
N SER A 164 1.62 -0.82 5.85
CA SER A 164 2.03 -0.50 7.22
C SER A 164 2.19 1.00 7.46
N VAL A 165 2.08 1.82 6.42
CA VAL A 165 2.33 3.28 6.44
C VAL A 165 3.76 3.64 6.81
N SER A 166 4.34 2.99 7.82
CA SER A 166 5.71 3.17 8.27
C SER A 166 6.19 1.93 9.04
N GLN A 167 7.45 1.95 9.45
CA GLN A 167 8.14 0.82 10.07
C GLN A 167 8.66 1.22 11.45
N LEU A 168 8.53 0.34 12.45
CA LEU A 168 9.15 0.51 13.76
C LEU A 168 10.62 0.04 13.67
N THR A 169 11.56 0.99 13.69
CA THR A 169 13.00 0.72 13.56
C THR A 169 13.84 1.31 14.69
N ASP A 170 13.30 2.26 15.47
CA ASP A 170 14.05 2.99 16.49
C ASP A 170 14.14 2.20 17.83
N PRO A 171 15.34 1.67 18.19
CA PRO A 171 15.53 0.92 19.43
C PRO A 171 15.53 1.80 20.69
N LYS A 172 15.51 3.13 20.55
CA LYS A 172 15.48 4.07 21.69
C LYS A 172 14.07 4.35 22.19
N MET A 173 13.04 3.98 21.39
CA MET A 173 11.65 4.18 21.80
C MET A 173 11.31 3.33 23.04
N THR A 174 10.71 3.97 24.05
CA THR A 174 10.18 3.20 25.20
C THR A 174 8.95 2.39 24.77
N PRO A 175 8.60 1.30 25.50
CA PRO A 175 7.37 0.55 25.23
C PRO A 175 6.10 1.42 25.20
N ALA A 176 6.04 2.48 26.02
CA ALA A 176 4.91 3.42 26.02
C ALA A 176 4.84 4.24 24.71
N HIS A 177 5.99 4.74 24.25
CA HIS A 177 6.07 5.45 22.96
C HIS A 177 5.76 4.55 21.78
N ILE A 178 6.19 3.29 21.81
CA ILE A 178 5.85 2.31 20.78
C ILE A 178 4.33 2.09 20.70
N ARG A 179 3.64 1.95 21.83
CA ARG A 179 2.17 1.83 21.83
C ARG A 179 1.49 3.07 21.22
N ALA A 180 1.97 4.27 21.56
CA ALA A 180 1.48 5.51 20.98
C ALA A 180 1.74 5.57 19.46
N TRP A 181 2.93 5.16 19.02
CA TRP A 181 3.30 5.10 17.61
C TRP A 181 2.38 4.12 16.85
N VAL A 182 2.11 2.91 17.38
CA VAL A 182 1.19 1.95 16.78
C VAL A 182 -0.19 2.57 16.58
N ARG A 183 -0.75 3.23 17.61
CA ARG A 183 -2.05 3.93 17.47
C ARG A 183 -2.02 4.99 16.37
N THR A 184 -0.91 5.73 16.26
CA THR A 184 -0.74 6.71 15.19
C THR A 184 -0.73 6.05 13.81
N MET A 185 -0.03 4.92 13.63
CA MET A 185 -0.04 4.20 12.34
C MET A 185 -1.44 3.69 12.00
N VAL A 186 -2.16 3.16 12.97
CA VAL A 186 -3.55 2.72 12.80
C VAL A 186 -4.46 3.88 12.38
N ALA A 187 -4.34 5.03 13.04
CA ALA A 187 -5.10 6.24 12.69
C ALA A 187 -4.79 6.76 11.28
N ARG A 188 -3.56 6.55 10.80
CA ARG A 188 -3.14 6.86 9.42
C ARG A 188 -3.58 5.82 8.38
N GLY A 189 -4.32 4.80 8.78
CA GLY A 189 -4.87 3.79 7.90
C GLY A 189 -3.96 2.58 7.67
N ALA A 190 -3.04 2.27 8.59
CA ALA A 190 -2.26 1.03 8.52
C ALA A 190 -3.16 -0.20 8.62
N ASP A 191 -2.92 -1.17 7.74
CA ASP A 191 -3.56 -2.49 7.73
C ASP A 191 -2.76 -3.50 8.58
N VAL A 192 -1.48 -3.22 8.74
CA VAL A 192 -0.50 -4.06 9.43
C VAL A 192 0.52 -3.18 10.14
N ILE A 193 1.12 -3.66 11.21
CA ILE A 193 2.22 -2.99 11.93
C ILE A 193 3.53 -3.68 11.58
N LYS A 194 4.42 -2.99 10.85
CA LYS A 194 5.76 -3.50 10.52
C LYS A 194 6.76 -3.19 11.62
N ILE A 195 7.49 -4.21 12.05
CA ILE A 195 8.44 -4.15 13.18
C ILE A 195 9.78 -4.71 12.71
N PHE A 196 10.87 -3.96 12.90
CA PHE A 196 12.23 -4.43 12.71
C PHE A 196 12.80 -4.87 14.05
N ALA A 197 12.62 -6.14 14.40
CA ALA A 197 13.12 -6.70 15.65
C ALA A 197 14.59 -7.07 15.60
N SER A 198 15.19 -7.17 14.41
CA SER A 198 16.61 -7.46 14.20
C SER A 198 17.24 -6.55 13.16
N LYS A 199 18.57 -6.51 13.10
CA LYS A 199 19.33 -5.95 11.98
C LYS A 199 19.08 -6.75 10.71
N SER A 200 19.40 -6.14 9.55
CA SER A 200 19.51 -6.88 8.28
C SER A 200 20.54 -8.01 8.38
N ILE A 201 20.41 -9.03 7.55
CA ILE A 201 21.44 -10.07 7.41
C ILE A 201 22.79 -9.48 6.97
N ARG A 202 22.77 -8.38 6.21
CA ARG A 202 23.96 -7.63 5.81
C ARG A 202 24.75 -7.06 7.00
N ASP A 203 24.07 -6.85 8.13
CA ASP A 203 24.63 -6.32 9.37
C ASP A 203 24.65 -7.41 10.49
N GLY A 204 24.61 -8.70 10.09
CA GLY A 204 24.70 -9.85 10.99
C GLY A 204 23.39 -10.31 11.63
N GLY A 205 22.25 -9.66 11.38
CA GLY A 205 20.92 -10.13 11.78
C GLY A 205 20.60 -10.11 13.28
N GLY A 206 21.46 -9.55 14.14
CA GLY A 206 21.28 -9.52 15.59
C GLY A 206 20.03 -8.73 16.02
N GLN A 207 19.42 -9.11 17.16
CA GLN A 207 18.24 -8.44 17.72
C GLN A 207 18.52 -6.97 18.04
N THR A 208 17.59 -6.07 17.69
CA THR A 208 17.69 -4.62 17.90
C THR A 208 16.71 -4.11 18.95
N LEU A 209 15.49 -4.60 18.94
CA LEU A 209 14.45 -4.24 19.90
C LEU A 209 14.46 -5.23 21.07
N SER A 210 14.29 -4.73 22.29
CA SER A 210 14.09 -5.59 23.46
C SER A 210 12.77 -6.37 23.37
N ASP A 211 12.66 -7.48 24.11
CA ASP A 211 11.44 -8.28 24.19
C ASP A 211 10.23 -7.44 24.66
N ALA A 212 10.46 -6.49 25.58
CA ALA A 212 9.44 -5.56 26.06
C ALA A 212 8.93 -4.62 24.97
N GLN A 213 9.83 -4.14 24.09
CA GLN A 213 9.48 -3.29 22.95
C GLN A 213 8.69 -4.08 21.89
N ILE A 214 9.14 -5.28 21.53
CA ILE A 214 8.45 -6.18 20.60
C ILE A 214 7.05 -6.50 21.12
N ARG A 215 6.94 -6.88 22.40
CA ARG A 215 5.66 -7.14 23.07
C ARG A 215 4.75 -5.93 23.03
N ALA A 216 5.26 -4.73 23.31
CA ALA A 216 4.45 -3.50 23.27
C ALA A 216 3.86 -3.24 21.90
N ALA A 217 4.63 -3.46 20.82
CA ALA A 217 4.17 -3.27 19.44
C ALA A 217 3.09 -4.30 19.06
N CYS A 218 3.33 -5.60 19.31
CA CYS A 218 2.41 -6.67 18.93
C CYS A 218 1.12 -6.67 19.77
N ASP A 219 1.21 -6.39 21.09
CA ASP A 219 0.04 -6.24 21.95
C ASP A 219 -0.85 -5.08 21.51
N GLU A 220 -0.26 -3.91 21.19
CA GLU A 220 -1.03 -2.76 20.78
C GLU A 220 -1.64 -2.94 19.39
N ALA A 221 -0.90 -3.58 18.46
CA ALA A 221 -1.45 -3.96 17.15
C ALA A 221 -2.68 -4.86 17.33
N ARG A 222 -2.58 -5.91 18.17
CA ARG A 222 -3.69 -6.82 18.45
C ARG A 222 -4.88 -6.12 19.10
N ARG A 223 -4.67 -5.20 20.05
CA ARG A 223 -5.73 -4.38 20.67
C ARG A 223 -6.46 -3.52 19.65
N ALA A 224 -5.74 -3.05 18.65
CA ALA A 224 -6.30 -2.26 17.54
C ALA A 224 -6.91 -3.12 16.41
N GLY A 225 -6.98 -4.46 16.58
CA GLY A 225 -7.47 -5.37 15.54
C GLY A 225 -6.55 -5.45 14.32
N LYS A 226 -5.26 -5.13 14.50
CA LYS A 226 -4.27 -5.14 13.41
C LYS A 226 -3.30 -6.29 13.55
N ARG A 227 -2.83 -6.78 12.41
CA ARG A 227 -1.77 -7.78 12.30
C ARG A 227 -0.40 -7.13 12.55
N SER A 228 0.58 -7.93 12.95
CA SER A 228 1.97 -7.51 13.10
C SER A 228 2.89 -8.33 12.19
N TRP A 229 3.80 -7.67 11.52
CA TRP A 229 4.75 -8.25 10.56
C TRP A 229 6.17 -7.94 10.99
N VAL A 230 6.90 -8.99 11.44
CA VAL A 230 8.17 -8.81 12.16
C VAL A 230 9.34 -9.26 11.30
N HIS A 231 10.20 -8.32 10.94
CA HIS A 231 11.52 -8.60 10.39
C HIS A 231 12.40 -9.15 11.51
N ALA A 232 12.78 -10.43 11.44
CA ALA A 232 13.60 -11.10 12.44
C ALA A 232 14.49 -12.18 11.81
N HIS A 233 15.80 -11.94 11.78
CA HIS A 233 16.78 -12.93 11.33
C HIS A 233 17.26 -13.82 12.47
N SER A 234 17.46 -13.24 13.68
CA SER A 234 18.00 -13.96 14.83
C SER A 234 16.95 -14.81 15.55
N ILE A 235 17.43 -15.89 16.15
CA ILE A 235 16.65 -16.77 17.03
C ILE A 235 15.97 -15.98 18.14
N SER A 236 16.71 -15.07 18.82
CA SER A 236 16.19 -14.29 19.94
C SER A 236 15.02 -13.38 19.52
N ALA A 237 15.17 -12.63 18.40
CA ALA A 237 14.14 -11.74 17.90
C ALA A 237 12.87 -12.50 17.47
N ALA A 238 13.02 -13.59 16.72
CA ALA A 238 11.89 -14.42 16.30
C ALA A 238 11.16 -15.05 17.48
N ARG A 239 11.92 -15.58 18.47
CA ARG A 239 11.35 -16.15 19.69
C ARG A 239 10.58 -15.10 20.51
N ALA A 240 11.18 -13.92 20.71
CA ALA A 240 10.52 -12.82 21.43
C ALA A 240 9.22 -12.40 20.74
N ALA A 241 9.23 -12.30 19.41
CA ALA A 241 8.05 -11.94 18.61
C ALA A 241 6.97 -13.03 18.66
N THR A 242 7.33 -14.31 18.54
CA THR A 242 6.39 -15.43 18.64
C THR A 242 5.73 -15.47 20.02
N LEU A 243 6.51 -15.37 21.11
CA LEU A 243 6.00 -15.36 22.49
C LEU A 243 5.18 -14.10 22.81
N ALA A 244 5.40 -13.00 22.10
CA ALA A 244 4.57 -11.80 22.18
C ALA A 244 3.23 -11.93 21.39
N GLY A 245 3.01 -13.05 20.68
CA GLY A 245 1.83 -13.28 19.85
C GLY A 245 1.78 -12.38 18.62
N CYS A 246 2.93 -12.07 18.03
CA CYS A 246 3.01 -11.39 16.75
C CYS A 246 2.50 -12.32 15.63
N THR A 247 1.86 -11.74 14.60
CA THR A 247 1.15 -12.53 13.58
C THR A 247 2.11 -13.27 12.65
N THR A 248 3.19 -12.60 12.18
CA THR A 248 4.10 -13.13 11.16
C THR A 248 5.54 -12.81 11.48
N ILE A 249 6.42 -13.79 11.28
CA ILE A 249 7.88 -13.64 11.30
C ILE A 249 8.40 -13.73 9.86
N SER A 250 9.13 -12.67 9.42
CA SER A 250 9.78 -12.63 8.12
C SER A 250 11.25 -12.98 8.20
N HIS A 251 11.78 -13.56 7.14
CA HIS A 251 13.18 -13.93 6.87
C HIS A 251 13.67 -15.14 7.66
N GLY A 252 13.87 -15.02 8.97
CA GLY A 252 14.21 -16.14 9.84
C GLY A 252 15.50 -16.87 9.49
N SER A 253 16.51 -16.24 8.87
CA SER A 253 17.67 -16.93 8.28
C SER A 253 18.51 -17.73 9.27
N GLN A 254 18.42 -17.43 10.58
CA GLN A 254 19.16 -18.14 11.64
C GLN A 254 18.26 -19.09 12.44
N LEU A 255 16.99 -19.30 12.07
CA LEU A 255 16.05 -20.11 12.85
C LEU A 255 16.39 -21.60 12.78
N THR A 256 16.04 -22.28 13.87
CA THR A 256 16.20 -23.72 14.05
C THR A 256 14.84 -24.41 14.18
N ASP A 257 14.85 -25.76 14.25
CA ASP A 257 13.63 -26.56 14.42
C ASP A 257 12.83 -26.16 15.66
N ARG A 258 13.53 -25.70 16.71
CA ARG A 258 12.90 -25.23 17.95
C ARG A 258 12.00 -24.01 17.72
N GLU A 259 12.46 -23.05 16.92
CA GLU A 259 11.69 -21.85 16.61
C GLU A 259 10.53 -22.17 15.68
N PHE A 260 10.70 -23.08 14.72
CA PHE A 260 9.61 -23.54 13.85
C PHE A 260 8.51 -24.26 14.64
N THR A 261 8.90 -25.13 15.56
CA THR A 261 7.94 -25.77 16.47
C THR A 261 7.21 -24.76 17.33
N LEU A 262 7.93 -23.77 17.88
CA LEU A 262 7.33 -22.71 18.69
C LEU A 262 6.34 -21.87 17.88
N MET A 263 6.70 -21.47 16.66
CA MET A 263 5.81 -20.72 15.75
C MET A 263 4.55 -21.52 15.40
N ALA A 264 4.68 -22.80 15.09
CA ALA A 264 3.55 -23.69 14.82
C ALA A 264 2.60 -23.77 16.03
N GLN A 265 3.13 -23.97 17.25
CA GLN A 265 2.35 -24.01 18.49
C GLN A 265 1.60 -22.70 18.78
N HIS A 266 2.15 -21.56 18.38
CA HIS A 266 1.55 -20.24 18.59
C HIS A 266 0.70 -19.78 17.40
N GLY A 267 0.60 -20.55 16.31
CA GLY A 267 -0.12 -20.17 15.09
C GLY A 267 0.52 -18.98 14.36
N THR A 268 1.81 -18.70 14.62
CA THR A 268 2.56 -17.63 13.96
C THR A 268 2.94 -18.05 12.54
N TYR A 269 2.62 -17.22 11.55
CA TYR A 269 3.02 -17.46 10.16
C TYR A 269 4.51 -17.23 9.96
N PHE A 270 5.10 -18.03 9.07
CA PHE A 270 6.49 -17.88 8.67
C PHE A 270 6.59 -17.47 7.20
N GLU A 271 7.31 -16.38 6.94
CA GLU A 271 7.54 -15.79 5.62
C GLU A 271 9.06 -15.71 5.33
N PRO A 272 9.66 -16.71 4.67
CA PRO A 272 11.12 -16.88 4.60
C PRO A 272 11.86 -15.99 3.59
N ASN A 273 11.26 -15.49 2.50
CA ASN A 273 11.89 -14.68 1.42
C ASN A 273 13.24 -15.25 0.95
N ILE A 274 13.23 -16.45 0.39
CA ILE A 274 14.49 -17.16 0.12
C ILE A 274 15.11 -16.87 -1.25
N GLY A 275 14.30 -16.41 -2.21
CA GLY A 275 14.68 -16.31 -3.61
C GLY A 275 14.84 -14.89 -4.13
N LEU A 276 13.73 -14.26 -4.53
CA LEU A 276 13.70 -13.05 -5.34
C LEU A 276 14.54 -11.92 -4.78
N VAL A 277 14.41 -11.59 -3.50
CA VAL A 277 15.10 -10.43 -2.91
C VAL A 277 16.62 -10.54 -3.03
N SER A 278 17.19 -11.72 -2.72
CA SER A 278 18.64 -11.92 -2.80
C SER A 278 19.13 -11.92 -4.25
N GLN A 279 18.39 -12.57 -5.17
CA GLN A 279 18.68 -12.55 -6.59
C GLN A 279 18.66 -11.12 -7.14
N ASN A 280 17.60 -10.35 -6.84
CA ASN A 280 17.46 -8.96 -7.28
C ASN A 280 18.62 -8.08 -6.81
N TYR A 281 19.05 -8.21 -5.56
CA TYR A 281 20.18 -7.44 -5.04
C TYR A 281 21.47 -7.76 -5.79
N LEU A 282 21.75 -9.04 -6.07
CA LEU A 282 22.96 -9.44 -6.77
C LEU A 282 22.94 -9.05 -8.24
N GLU A 283 21.81 -9.24 -8.91
CA GLU A 283 21.62 -8.86 -10.32
C GLU A 283 21.71 -7.34 -10.52
N ASN A 284 21.28 -6.56 -9.55
CA ASN A 284 21.31 -5.09 -9.58
C ASN A 284 22.42 -4.50 -8.68
N LYS A 285 23.45 -5.27 -8.32
CA LYS A 285 24.49 -4.88 -7.34
C LYS A 285 25.02 -3.45 -7.57
N GLN A 286 25.35 -3.09 -8.82
CA GLN A 286 25.89 -1.77 -9.14
C GLN A 286 24.91 -0.61 -8.92
N ARG A 287 23.61 -0.91 -9.00
CA ARG A 287 22.54 0.08 -8.80
C ARG A 287 22.25 0.33 -7.32
N TYR A 288 22.58 -0.64 -6.46
CA TYR A 288 22.42 -0.56 -5.01
C TYR A 288 23.68 -0.08 -4.29
N LEU A 289 24.88 -0.43 -4.83
CA LEU A 289 26.15 -0.25 -4.14
C LEU A 289 26.39 1.20 -3.74
N GLY A 290 26.71 1.41 -2.45
CA GLY A 290 26.98 2.72 -1.87
C GLY A 290 25.76 3.39 -1.22
N SER A 291 24.55 2.78 -1.28
CA SER A 291 23.36 3.29 -0.61
C SER A 291 23.14 2.55 0.71
N GLY A 292 23.12 3.26 1.85
CA GLY A 292 22.89 2.66 3.17
C GLY A 292 23.87 1.50 3.46
N ASN A 293 23.33 0.33 3.83
CA ASN A 293 24.13 -0.87 4.12
C ASN A 293 24.36 -1.78 2.89
N TYR A 294 24.12 -1.29 1.67
CA TYR A 294 24.51 -1.98 0.43
C TYR A 294 25.98 -1.71 0.11
N THR A 295 26.87 -2.14 1.00
CA THR A 295 28.32 -2.09 0.87
C THR A 295 28.86 -3.35 0.21
N ALA A 296 30.15 -3.38 -0.14
CA ALA A 296 30.80 -4.59 -0.66
C ALA A 296 30.68 -5.76 0.33
N ASP A 297 30.91 -5.50 1.63
CA ASP A 297 30.75 -6.50 2.70
C ASP A 297 29.30 -6.93 2.87
N GLY A 298 28.33 -6.00 2.76
CA GLY A 298 26.92 -6.31 2.81
C GLY A 298 26.46 -7.21 1.67
N PHE A 299 27.00 -7.03 0.47
CA PHE A 299 26.78 -7.94 -0.68
C PHE A 299 27.41 -9.32 -0.44
N LYS A 300 28.63 -9.35 0.09
CA LYS A 300 29.27 -10.61 0.45
C LYS A 300 28.44 -11.35 1.50
N ALA A 301 27.96 -10.67 2.55
CA ALA A 301 27.08 -11.27 3.55
C ALA A 301 25.76 -11.77 2.95
N THR A 302 25.25 -11.09 1.91
CA THR A 302 24.06 -11.56 1.18
C THR A 302 24.36 -12.85 0.41
N GLU A 303 25.47 -12.90 -0.32
CA GLU A 303 25.92 -14.07 -1.08
C GLU A 303 26.15 -15.28 -0.13
N ASP A 304 26.90 -15.08 0.95
CA ASP A 304 27.18 -16.10 1.96
C ASP A 304 25.89 -16.58 2.69
N GLY A 305 24.89 -15.71 2.77
CA GLY A 305 23.60 -16.01 3.41
C GLY A 305 22.65 -16.87 2.58
N ILE A 306 22.81 -16.94 1.25
CA ILE A 306 21.90 -17.68 0.36
C ILE A 306 21.84 -19.18 0.73
N PRO A 307 22.97 -19.93 0.85
CA PRO A 307 22.92 -21.34 1.21
C PRO A 307 22.33 -21.56 2.62
N LEU A 308 22.55 -20.64 3.56
CA LEU A 308 21.99 -20.72 4.90
C LEU A 308 20.46 -20.56 4.89
N LYS A 309 19.94 -19.58 4.14
CA LYS A 309 18.49 -19.39 3.94
C LYS A 309 17.85 -20.62 3.29
N LEU A 310 18.52 -21.20 2.29
CA LEU A 310 18.02 -22.39 1.61
C LEU A 310 17.97 -23.60 2.56
N ALA A 311 19.03 -23.83 3.34
CA ALA A 311 19.09 -24.90 4.31
C ALA A 311 18.02 -24.72 5.41
N MET A 312 17.84 -23.48 5.89
CA MET A 312 16.80 -23.12 6.85
C MET A 312 15.40 -23.42 6.27
N PHE A 313 15.13 -23.00 5.03
CA PHE A 313 13.84 -23.23 4.38
C PHE A 313 13.52 -24.71 4.20
N LYS A 314 14.49 -25.51 3.75
CA LYS A 314 14.34 -26.98 3.62
C LYS A 314 13.99 -27.64 4.96
N ARG A 315 14.57 -27.18 6.06
CA ARG A 315 14.18 -27.63 7.40
C ARG A 315 12.76 -27.17 7.76
N ALA A 316 12.42 -25.90 7.52
CA ALA A 316 11.08 -25.38 7.77
C ALA A 316 10.00 -26.22 7.08
N LEU A 317 10.22 -26.70 5.85
CA LEU A 317 9.30 -27.56 5.10
C LEU A 317 9.04 -28.93 5.77
N THR A 318 9.90 -29.39 6.68
CA THR A 318 9.67 -30.63 7.42
C THR A 318 8.67 -30.48 8.57
N HIS A 319 8.40 -29.24 9.01
CA HIS A 319 7.44 -28.92 10.07
C HIS A 319 6.04 -28.74 9.47
N LYS A 320 5.25 -29.81 9.42
CA LYS A 320 3.95 -29.83 8.70
C LYS A 320 2.88 -28.91 9.29
N ASP A 321 2.97 -28.62 10.60
CA ASP A 321 2.03 -27.72 11.28
C ASP A 321 2.45 -26.22 11.16
N LEU A 322 3.63 -25.93 10.60
CA LEU A 322 4.11 -24.57 10.39
C LEU A 322 3.46 -23.98 9.13
N LYS A 323 2.75 -22.87 9.30
CA LYS A 323 2.15 -22.13 8.20
C LYS A 323 3.19 -21.28 7.48
N ILE A 324 3.75 -21.82 6.38
CA ILE A 324 4.77 -21.14 5.57
C ILE A 324 4.08 -20.37 4.44
N ILE A 325 4.06 -19.05 4.54
CA ILE A 325 3.42 -18.14 3.61
C ILE A 325 4.43 -17.58 2.59
N MET A 326 3.92 -16.95 1.53
CA MET A 326 4.72 -16.37 0.45
C MET A 326 4.77 -14.84 0.55
N GLY A 327 5.96 -14.29 0.57
CA GLY A 327 6.27 -12.90 0.37
C GLY A 327 7.63 -12.78 -0.29
N THR A 328 7.84 -11.73 -1.06
CA THR A 328 9.04 -11.57 -1.89
C THR A 328 10.08 -10.63 -1.29
N ASP A 329 9.67 -9.71 -0.42
CA ASP A 329 10.46 -8.54 -0.03
C ASP A 329 10.90 -7.72 -1.28
N ALA A 330 9.98 -7.60 -2.27
CA ALA A 330 10.27 -6.91 -3.53
C ALA A 330 10.57 -5.44 -3.29
N THR A 331 11.74 -5.03 -3.78
CA THR A 331 12.26 -3.66 -3.77
C THR A 331 12.55 -3.21 -5.20
N ALA A 332 13.26 -2.09 -5.37
CA ALA A 332 13.65 -1.55 -6.68
C ALA A 332 14.20 -2.65 -7.62
N GLY A 333 13.63 -2.76 -8.80
CA GLY A 333 14.02 -3.76 -9.81
C GLY A 333 13.32 -5.12 -9.71
N ALA A 334 12.63 -5.43 -8.61
CA ALA A 334 11.98 -6.73 -8.39
C ALA A 334 10.48 -6.74 -8.72
N HIS A 335 9.83 -5.57 -8.78
CA HIS A 335 8.39 -5.48 -9.01
C HIS A 335 7.98 -6.06 -10.36
N GLY A 336 6.87 -6.80 -10.38
CA GLY A 336 6.40 -7.56 -11.55
C GLY A 336 7.10 -8.90 -11.75
N GLN A 337 8.09 -9.25 -10.92
CA GLN A 337 8.82 -10.53 -10.98
C GLN A 337 8.57 -11.41 -9.76
N ASN A 338 7.53 -11.11 -9.01
CA ASN A 338 7.19 -11.74 -7.75
C ASN A 338 7.05 -13.27 -7.85
N ALA A 339 6.61 -13.80 -9.01
CA ALA A 339 6.53 -15.25 -9.26
C ALA A 339 7.89 -15.97 -9.15
N ARG A 340 9.03 -15.27 -9.31
CA ARG A 340 10.36 -15.87 -9.16
C ARG A 340 10.60 -16.41 -7.74
N GLU A 341 10.01 -15.80 -6.72
CA GLU A 341 10.06 -16.35 -5.35
C GLU A 341 9.40 -17.72 -5.30
N ILE A 342 8.22 -17.88 -5.89
CA ILE A 342 7.48 -19.14 -5.92
C ILE A 342 8.26 -20.20 -6.69
N ILE A 343 8.80 -19.82 -7.85
CA ILE A 343 9.61 -20.71 -8.69
C ILE A 343 10.87 -21.17 -7.95
N TYR A 344 11.56 -20.26 -7.28
CA TYR A 344 12.76 -20.58 -6.53
C TYR A 344 12.48 -21.54 -5.36
N ARG A 345 11.35 -21.32 -4.65
CA ARG A 345 10.91 -22.21 -3.57
C ARG A 345 10.69 -23.64 -4.05
N VAL A 346 10.12 -23.81 -5.26
CA VAL A 346 9.87 -25.14 -5.83
C VAL A 346 11.14 -25.74 -6.39
N GLN A 347 11.82 -25.06 -7.33
CA GLN A 347 12.93 -25.64 -8.08
C GLN A 347 14.20 -25.81 -7.24
N VAL A 348 14.46 -24.89 -6.33
CA VAL A 348 15.69 -24.87 -5.50
C VAL A 348 15.39 -25.22 -4.04
N GLY A 349 14.29 -24.71 -3.51
CA GLY A 349 13.84 -24.91 -2.14
C GLY A 349 13.28 -26.30 -1.87
N GLY A 350 12.74 -26.98 -2.90
CA GLY A 350 12.14 -28.30 -2.80
C GLY A 350 10.70 -28.29 -2.22
N GLN A 351 10.04 -27.13 -2.20
CA GLN A 351 8.62 -27.06 -1.83
C GLN A 351 7.76 -27.70 -2.94
N PRO A 352 6.77 -28.55 -2.63
CA PRO A 352 5.83 -29.04 -3.65
C PRO A 352 5.13 -27.88 -4.36
N ALA A 353 4.97 -27.99 -5.68
CA ALA A 353 4.42 -26.90 -6.49
C ALA A 353 3.02 -26.46 -6.01
N MET A 354 2.13 -27.41 -5.71
CA MET A 354 0.80 -27.09 -5.18
C MET A 354 0.87 -26.35 -3.84
N ASP A 355 1.77 -26.77 -2.92
CA ASP A 355 1.92 -26.10 -1.62
C ASP A 355 2.44 -24.65 -1.80
N ALA A 356 3.31 -24.43 -2.79
CA ALA A 356 3.80 -23.10 -3.11
C ALA A 356 2.71 -22.20 -3.72
N ILE A 357 1.81 -22.77 -4.54
CA ILE A 357 0.64 -22.08 -5.09
C ILE A 357 -0.36 -21.74 -3.98
N VAL A 358 -0.65 -22.69 -3.08
CA VAL A 358 -1.50 -22.46 -1.89
C VAL A 358 -0.91 -21.38 -1.00
N ALA A 359 0.41 -21.40 -0.78
CA ALA A 359 1.11 -20.35 -0.02
C ALA A 359 0.96 -18.95 -0.65
N ALA A 360 0.93 -18.87 -1.99
CA ALA A 360 0.80 -17.63 -2.74
C ALA A 360 -0.67 -17.20 -2.97
N THR A 361 -1.64 -17.98 -2.51
CA THR A 361 -3.08 -17.74 -2.71
C THR A 361 -3.84 -17.81 -1.39
N SER A 362 -4.49 -18.92 -1.08
CA SER A 362 -5.41 -19.01 0.08
C SER A 362 -4.71 -18.86 1.42
N LEU A 363 -3.52 -19.41 1.60
CA LEU A 363 -2.79 -19.30 2.87
C LEU A 363 -2.29 -17.86 3.10
N ASN A 364 -1.86 -17.17 2.03
CA ASN A 364 -1.56 -15.75 2.11
C ASN A 364 -2.80 -14.91 2.44
N ALA A 365 -3.95 -15.21 1.82
CA ALA A 365 -5.21 -14.54 2.15
C ALA A 365 -5.60 -14.74 3.62
N GLU A 366 -5.42 -15.94 4.17
CA GLU A 366 -5.63 -16.23 5.59
C GLU A 366 -4.71 -15.39 6.48
N ALA A 367 -3.40 -15.36 6.17
CA ALA A 367 -2.42 -14.56 6.91
C ALA A 367 -2.72 -13.05 6.86
N LEU A 368 -3.35 -12.59 5.77
CA LEU A 368 -3.82 -11.21 5.62
C LEU A 368 -5.17 -10.93 6.31
N GLY A 369 -5.82 -11.96 6.90
CA GLY A 369 -7.16 -11.83 7.48
C GLY A 369 -8.26 -11.60 6.43
N MET A 370 -8.06 -12.10 5.22
CA MET A 370 -8.94 -11.92 4.07
C MET A 370 -9.34 -13.27 3.42
N GLY A 371 -9.12 -14.39 4.10
CA GLY A 371 -9.36 -15.72 3.56
C GLY A 371 -10.84 -16.05 3.26
N ASP A 372 -11.76 -15.25 3.78
CA ASP A 372 -13.20 -15.27 3.49
C ASP A 372 -13.60 -14.46 2.24
N ARG A 373 -12.65 -13.71 1.66
CA ARG A 373 -12.90 -12.78 0.55
C ARG A 373 -12.10 -13.09 -0.70
N ILE A 374 -10.83 -13.44 -0.56
CA ILE A 374 -9.85 -13.62 -1.65
C ILE A 374 -9.00 -14.88 -1.46
N GLY A 375 -8.17 -15.19 -2.45
CA GLY A 375 -7.17 -16.25 -2.40
C GLY A 375 -7.70 -17.64 -2.75
N SER A 376 -9.00 -17.78 -3.02
CA SER A 376 -9.56 -19.02 -3.56
C SER A 376 -10.66 -18.74 -4.59
N LEU A 377 -10.86 -19.67 -5.52
CA LEU A 377 -11.99 -19.65 -6.44
C LEU A 377 -13.11 -20.48 -5.82
N ALA A 378 -14.13 -19.79 -5.32
CA ALA A 378 -15.34 -20.41 -4.76
C ALA A 378 -16.51 -19.41 -4.82
N PRO A 379 -17.77 -19.90 -4.85
CA PRO A 379 -18.93 -19.01 -4.74
C PRO A 379 -18.86 -18.11 -3.51
N GLY A 380 -19.17 -16.81 -3.69
CA GLY A 380 -19.11 -15.77 -2.65
C GLY A 380 -17.77 -15.05 -2.56
N MET A 381 -16.68 -15.60 -3.10
CA MET A 381 -15.37 -14.95 -3.12
C MET A 381 -15.33 -13.78 -4.11
N GLU A 382 -14.45 -12.81 -3.88
CA GLU A 382 -14.17 -11.75 -4.85
C GLU A 382 -13.56 -12.35 -6.12
N ALA A 383 -13.96 -11.83 -7.27
CA ALA A 383 -13.49 -12.32 -8.56
C ALA A 383 -12.08 -11.76 -8.87
N ASP A 384 -11.11 -12.21 -8.07
CA ASP A 384 -9.68 -12.04 -8.27
C ASP A 384 -9.15 -13.32 -8.93
N VAL A 385 -9.00 -13.29 -10.26
CA VAL A 385 -8.79 -14.46 -11.10
C VAL A 385 -7.66 -14.20 -12.10
N ILE A 386 -6.76 -15.16 -12.25
CA ILE A 386 -5.76 -15.14 -13.32
C ILE A 386 -5.84 -16.40 -14.17
N ALA A 387 -5.33 -16.30 -15.40
CA ALA A 387 -5.07 -17.49 -16.21
C ALA A 387 -3.62 -17.48 -16.71
N VAL A 388 -2.99 -18.64 -16.63
CA VAL A 388 -1.61 -18.88 -17.07
C VAL A 388 -1.55 -19.85 -18.22
N GLU A 389 -0.55 -19.72 -19.10
CA GLU A 389 -0.22 -20.72 -20.10
C GLU A 389 0.43 -21.94 -19.43
N GLY A 390 -0.04 -23.13 -19.74
CA GLY A 390 0.48 -24.38 -19.18
C GLY A 390 -0.14 -24.77 -17.82
N ASP A 391 0.50 -25.73 -17.17
CA ASP A 391 0.11 -26.29 -15.88
C ASP A 391 1.13 -25.93 -14.80
N PRO A 392 0.85 -24.97 -13.91
CA PRO A 392 1.80 -24.54 -12.89
C PRO A 392 2.07 -25.60 -11.80
N VAL A 393 1.29 -26.68 -11.75
CA VAL A 393 1.58 -27.80 -10.84
C VAL A 393 2.61 -28.74 -11.44
N ALA A 394 2.59 -28.93 -12.76
CA ALA A 394 3.56 -29.72 -13.49
C ALA A 394 4.85 -28.94 -13.76
N ASP A 395 4.73 -27.66 -14.13
CA ASP A 395 5.84 -26.74 -14.35
C ASP A 395 5.52 -25.39 -13.71
N ILE A 396 6.12 -25.15 -12.57
CA ILE A 396 5.90 -23.93 -11.79
C ILE A 396 6.28 -22.65 -12.53
N THR A 397 7.12 -22.72 -13.58
CA THR A 397 7.49 -21.56 -14.41
C THR A 397 6.32 -20.99 -15.18
N ALA A 398 5.24 -21.76 -15.38
CA ALA A 398 4.00 -21.29 -15.96
C ALA A 398 3.42 -20.04 -15.25
N LEU A 399 3.75 -19.83 -13.97
CA LEU A 399 3.36 -18.63 -13.22
C LEU A 399 3.96 -17.32 -13.77
N GLN A 400 4.97 -17.39 -14.63
CA GLN A 400 5.50 -16.24 -15.36
C GLN A 400 4.71 -15.93 -16.65
N HIS A 401 3.88 -16.86 -17.10
CA HIS A 401 3.12 -16.75 -18.34
C HIS A 401 1.65 -16.41 -18.08
N VAL A 402 1.42 -15.40 -17.23
CA VAL A 402 0.06 -14.89 -16.97
C VAL A 402 -0.44 -14.16 -18.21
N VAL A 403 -1.58 -14.55 -18.75
CA VAL A 403 -2.20 -13.95 -19.95
C VAL A 403 -3.56 -13.33 -19.71
N PHE A 404 -4.18 -13.65 -18.57
CA PHE A 404 -5.45 -13.05 -18.15
C PHE A 404 -5.36 -12.63 -16.70
N VAL A 405 -5.85 -11.41 -16.38
CA VAL A 405 -5.92 -10.88 -15.01
C VAL A 405 -7.25 -10.18 -14.81
N MET A 406 -8.01 -10.66 -13.85
CA MET A 406 -9.22 -10.04 -13.34
C MET A 406 -9.06 -9.76 -11.85
N LYS A 407 -9.45 -8.57 -11.40
CA LYS A 407 -9.47 -8.18 -9.98
C LYS A 407 -10.83 -7.54 -9.67
N GLY A 408 -11.54 -8.08 -8.68
CA GLY A 408 -12.88 -7.61 -8.32
C GLY A 408 -13.87 -7.60 -9.47
N GLY A 409 -13.81 -8.59 -10.35
CA GLY A 409 -14.68 -8.72 -11.53
C GLY A 409 -14.32 -7.83 -12.71
N ARG A 410 -13.31 -6.96 -12.59
CA ARG A 410 -12.81 -6.12 -13.68
C ARG A 410 -11.57 -6.74 -14.33
N VAL A 411 -11.56 -6.84 -15.66
CA VAL A 411 -10.41 -7.36 -16.42
C VAL A 411 -9.38 -6.26 -16.64
N TYR A 412 -8.13 -6.58 -16.32
CA TYR A 412 -6.96 -5.71 -16.45
C TYR A 412 -5.98 -6.20 -17.53
N ARG A 413 -6.02 -7.50 -17.84
CA ARG A 413 -5.24 -8.11 -18.90
C ARG A 413 -6.06 -9.21 -19.57
N ASN A 414 -6.07 -9.22 -20.90
CA ASN A 414 -6.67 -10.27 -21.70
C ASN A 414 -5.86 -10.44 -22.99
N GLY A 415 -5.02 -11.48 -23.01
CA GLY A 415 -4.15 -11.80 -24.14
C GLY A 415 -2.64 -11.69 -23.84
N ARG A 416 -1.86 -12.06 -24.84
CA ARG A 416 -0.40 -12.12 -24.78
C ARG A 416 0.30 -10.76 -24.85
N GLU A 417 -0.42 -9.69 -25.11
CA GLU A 417 0.13 -8.34 -25.11
C GLU A 417 0.68 -7.98 -23.73
N GLY A 418 2.00 -7.80 -23.65
CA GLY A 418 2.73 -7.51 -22.41
C GLY A 418 3.57 -8.65 -21.85
N ALA A 419 3.46 -9.89 -22.30
CA ALA A 419 4.41 -10.97 -21.99
C ALA A 419 5.86 -10.57 -22.36
N ARG A 420 6.01 -9.80 -23.45
CA ARG A 420 7.30 -9.28 -23.91
C ARG A 420 8.03 -8.34 -22.94
N LEU A 421 7.33 -7.76 -21.95
CA LEU A 421 7.98 -6.98 -20.87
C LEU A 421 8.63 -7.88 -19.82
N MET A 422 8.17 -9.13 -19.70
CA MET A 422 8.70 -10.14 -18.78
C MET A 422 9.83 -10.97 -19.37
N ASP A 423 9.91 -11.08 -20.71
CA ASP A 423 10.99 -11.80 -21.43
C ASP A 423 12.31 -11.03 -21.48
N ARG A 424 12.40 -9.85 -20.89
CA ARG A 424 13.68 -9.15 -20.78
C ARG A 424 14.49 -9.80 -19.66
N PRO A 425 15.68 -10.32 -19.97
CA PRO A 425 16.55 -10.82 -18.93
C PRO A 425 16.84 -9.70 -17.93
N PHE A 426 16.82 -10.04 -16.65
CA PHE A 426 17.34 -9.17 -15.60
C PHE A 426 18.72 -8.68 -15.99
N GLY A 427 18.96 -7.38 -15.93
CA GLY A 427 20.25 -6.80 -16.31
C GLY A 427 20.33 -6.19 -17.72
N ALA A 428 19.42 -6.51 -18.64
CA ALA A 428 19.20 -5.64 -19.79
C ALA A 428 18.43 -4.43 -19.29
N SER A 429 19.11 -3.28 -19.10
CA SER A 429 18.55 -1.98 -18.69
C SER A 429 17.08 -2.09 -18.31
N GLY A 430 16.79 -2.18 -17.00
CA GLY A 430 15.43 -2.18 -16.49
C GLY A 430 14.61 -1.15 -17.27
N PRO A 431 13.27 -1.20 -17.33
CA PRO A 431 12.53 -0.26 -18.12
C PRO A 431 13.14 1.09 -17.84
N THR A 432 13.78 1.67 -18.86
CA THR A 432 14.12 3.09 -18.83
C THR A 432 12.82 3.71 -18.41
N LEU A 433 12.81 4.38 -17.26
CA LEU A 433 11.64 5.07 -16.77
C LEU A 433 11.15 5.92 -17.93
N VAL A 434 10.29 5.35 -18.75
CA VAL A 434 9.54 6.13 -19.72
C VAL A 434 8.57 6.85 -18.81
N LEU A 435 8.97 8.04 -18.39
CA LEU A 435 8.04 8.95 -17.76
C LEU A 435 6.77 8.89 -18.61
N PRO A 436 5.60 8.70 -18.00
CA PRO A 436 4.35 8.84 -18.72
C PRO A 436 4.46 10.10 -19.57
N SER A 437 3.95 10.08 -20.80
CA SER A 437 3.97 11.26 -21.66
C SER A 437 3.55 12.47 -20.84
N ALA A 438 4.05 13.65 -21.14
CA ALA A 438 3.68 14.88 -20.42
C ALA A 438 2.16 14.98 -20.21
N SER A 439 1.36 14.45 -21.15
CA SER A 439 -0.10 14.38 -21.05
C SER A 439 -0.61 13.43 -19.93
N ILE A 440 0.09 12.33 -19.60
CA ILE A 440 -0.28 11.45 -18.48
C ILE A 440 0.16 12.09 -17.16
N LEU A 441 1.35 12.70 -17.11
CA LEU A 441 1.80 13.46 -15.93
C LEU A 441 0.88 14.66 -15.69
N ASP A 442 0.42 15.33 -16.74
CA ASP A 442 -0.55 16.42 -16.64
C ASP A 442 -1.95 15.89 -16.25
N SER A 443 -2.33 14.69 -16.68
CA SER A 443 -3.56 14.02 -16.24
C SER A 443 -3.49 13.58 -14.77
N ILE A 444 -2.35 13.04 -14.32
CA ILE A 444 -2.10 12.69 -12.91
C ILE A 444 -2.04 13.97 -12.07
N ARG A 445 -1.35 15.02 -12.54
CA ARG A 445 -1.33 16.34 -11.91
C ARG A 445 -2.73 16.95 -11.85
N ALA A 446 -3.52 16.83 -12.92
CA ALA A 446 -4.90 17.30 -12.97
C ALA A 446 -5.84 16.48 -12.06
N SER A 447 -5.57 15.20 -11.84
CA SER A 447 -6.35 14.34 -10.95
C SER A 447 -6.06 14.65 -9.47
N ILE A 448 -4.78 14.84 -9.12
CA ILE A 448 -4.36 15.27 -7.76
C ILE A 448 -4.88 16.69 -7.46
N VAL A 449 -5.06 17.49 -8.50
CA VAL A 449 -5.52 18.91 -8.46
C VAL A 449 -7.06 19.01 -8.47
N ARG A 450 -7.80 17.97 -8.80
CA ARG A 450 -9.27 17.99 -8.93
C ARG A 450 -10.05 17.70 -7.64
N SER A 451 -9.61 18.15 -6.46
CA SER A 451 -10.59 18.47 -5.43
C SER A 451 -11.14 19.87 -5.70
N VAL A 452 -12.13 19.92 -6.57
CA VAL A 452 -12.77 21.18 -7.00
C VAL A 452 -13.67 21.68 -5.89
N THR A 453 -13.36 22.84 -5.32
CA THR A 453 -14.36 23.64 -4.60
C THR A 453 -15.36 24.26 -5.60
N PRO A 454 -16.64 24.40 -5.22
CA PRO A 454 -17.59 25.15 -6.04
C PRO A 454 -17.08 26.60 -6.23
N GLY A 455 -16.58 26.93 -7.43
CA GLY A 455 -15.99 28.24 -7.73
C GLY A 455 -14.71 28.19 -8.56
N GLY A 456 -14.19 27.00 -8.88
CA GLY A 456 -13.06 26.83 -9.82
C GLY A 456 -11.68 27.09 -9.24
N ALA A 457 -11.52 27.32 -7.93
CA ALA A 457 -10.23 27.40 -7.26
C ALA A 457 -9.66 26.01 -7.00
N THR A 458 -8.39 25.82 -7.31
CA THR A 458 -7.68 24.54 -7.07
C THR A 458 -6.95 24.60 -5.73
N ILE A 459 -7.24 23.65 -4.84
CA ILE A 459 -6.54 23.50 -3.56
C ILE A 459 -5.42 22.47 -3.74
N GLN A 460 -4.17 22.86 -3.47
CA GLN A 460 -3.04 21.93 -3.39
C GLN A 460 -2.62 21.76 -1.92
N ILE A 461 -2.56 20.51 -1.46
CA ILE A 461 -2.05 20.17 -0.13
C ILE A 461 -0.71 19.47 -0.33
N ALA A 462 0.33 19.96 0.32
CA ALA A 462 1.64 19.35 0.33
C ALA A 462 2.11 19.09 1.77
N THR A 463 2.61 17.90 2.03
CA THR A 463 3.25 17.56 3.30
C THR A 463 4.75 17.72 3.18
N ILE A 464 5.35 18.51 4.07
CA ILE A 464 6.78 18.75 4.10
C ILE A 464 7.38 18.09 5.33
N MET A 465 8.31 17.16 5.07
CA MET A 465 9.13 16.53 6.12
C MET A 465 10.44 17.32 6.28
N ARG A 466 10.69 17.83 7.46
CA ARG A 466 11.95 18.50 7.79
C ARG A 466 12.88 17.52 8.52
N GLN A 467 14.09 17.36 8.01
CA GLN A 467 15.10 16.44 8.56
C GLN A 467 16.26 17.17 9.26
N ASP A 468 16.06 18.37 9.78
CA ASP A 468 17.10 19.04 10.54
C ASP A 468 17.03 18.71 12.04
N SER A 469 18.14 18.95 12.72
CA SER A 469 18.30 18.67 14.16
C SER A 469 17.45 19.55 15.09
N LEU A 470 16.69 20.50 14.54
CA LEU A 470 15.90 21.49 15.30
C LEU A 470 14.42 21.11 15.41
N GLY A 471 13.94 20.17 14.57
CA GLY A 471 12.54 19.75 14.57
C GLY A 471 12.24 18.70 15.65
N ILE A 472 10.97 18.61 16.04
CA ILE A 472 10.47 17.53 16.90
C ILE A 472 10.61 16.21 16.14
N PRO A 473 11.27 15.16 16.72
CA PRO A 473 11.31 13.84 16.12
C PRO A 473 9.90 13.31 15.86
N MET A 474 9.68 12.63 14.74
CA MET A 474 8.37 12.07 14.35
C MET A 474 7.75 11.19 15.45
N ALA A 475 8.56 10.48 16.23
CA ALA A 475 8.12 9.68 17.37
C ALA A 475 7.35 10.49 18.44
N ARG A 476 7.60 11.79 18.55
CA ARG A 476 6.94 12.67 19.54
C ARG A 476 5.61 13.25 19.07
N TYR A 477 5.24 13.11 17.81
CA TYR A 477 3.97 13.70 17.32
C TYR A 477 2.74 13.12 18.03
N ALA A 478 2.73 11.81 18.30
CA ALA A 478 1.65 11.17 19.03
C ALA A 478 1.53 11.69 20.48
N GLU A 479 2.65 12.11 21.08
CA GLU A 479 2.71 12.67 22.43
C GLU A 479 2.19 14.10 22.49
N ILE A 480 2.60 14.93 21.51
CA ILE A 480 2.24 16.36 21.49
C ILE A 480 0.87 16.62 20.87
N ALA A 481 0.40 15.83 19.91
CA ALA A 481 -0.85 16.03 19.19
C ALA A 481 -2.05 16.32 20.14
N PRO A 482 -2.25 15.59 21.26
CA PRO A 482 -3.33 15.90 22.20
C PRO A 482 -3.19 17.25 22.91
N ARG A 483 -2.02 17.87 22.89
CA ARG A 483 -1.71 19.14 23.58
C ARG A 483 -1.66 20.31 22.63
N VAL A 484 -1.47 20.08 21.33
CA VAL A 484 -1.38 21.17 20.35
C VAL A 484 -2.71 21.90 20.26
N ALA A 485 -2.71 23.19 20.54
CA ALA A 485 -3.88 24.06 20.44
C ALA A 485 -3.75 25.07 19.31
N ARG A 486 -2.53 25.50 19.00
CA ARG A 486 -2.22 26.51 17.96
C ARG A 486 -0.91 26.22 17.29
N LEU A 487 -0.73 26.78 16.09
CA LEU A 487 0.56 26.84 15.41
C LEU A 487 1.04 28.29 15.35
N ARG A 488 2.35 28.47 15.34
CA ARG A 488 3.02 29.74 15.07
C ARG A 488 3.95 29.54 13.89
N ILE A 489 3.93 30.47 12.96
CA ILE A 489 4.80 30.47 11.78
C ILE A 489 5.81 31.63 11.86
N ASP A 490 7.02 31.37 11.41
CA ASP A 490 8.09 32.36 11.30
C ASP A 490 8.85 32.15 9.98
N PRO A 491 8.93 33.18 9.13
CA PRO A 491 8.28 34.49 9.25
C PRO A 491 6.77 34.43 9.00
N ALA A 492 6.01 35.33 9.61
CA ALA A 492 4.58 35.47 9.38
C ALA A 492 4.26 36.13 8.01
N GLU A 493 5.23 36.83 7.44
CA GLU A 493 5.15 37.44 6.11
C GLU A 493 6.43 37.20 5.32
N LEU A 494 6.29 36.77 4.06
CA LEU A 494 7.36 36.68 3.08
C LEU A 494 7.20 37.76 2.01
N ARG A 495 8.28 38.47 1.70
CA ARG A 495 8.34 39.45 0.61
C ARG A 495 9.26 38.91 -0.49
N LEU A 496 8.74 38.80 -1.68
CA LEU A 496 9.39 38.19 -2.83
C LEU A 496 9.35 39.14 -4.03
N SER A 497 10.28 38.95 -4.95
CA SER A 497 10.22 39.51 -6.30
C SER A 497 9.70 38.46 -7.28
N VAL A 498 9.11 38.90 -8.40
CA VAL A 498 8.70 37.97 -9.45
C VAL A 498 9.91 37.18 -9.96
N GLY A 499 9.81 35.87 -9.98
CA GLY A 499 10.88 34.94 -10.32
C GLY A 499 11.57 34.29 -9.12
N ASP A 500 11.39 34.83 -7.92
CA ASP A 500 11.97 34.23 -6.72
C ASP A 500 11.40 32.84 -6.45
N THR A 501 12.27 31.98 -5.92
CA THR A 501 11.91 30.64 -5.47
C THR A 501 12.16 30.52 -3.97
N VAL A 502 11.12 30.15 -3.23
CA VAL A 502 11.17 29.95 -1.79
C VAL A 502 11.28 28.46 -1.49
N HIS A 503 12.33 28.06 -0.78
CA HIS A 503 12.44 26.71 -0.26
C HIS A 503 11.78 26.64 1.12
N VAL A 504 10.51 26.21 1.18
CA VAL A 504 9.67 26.30 2.38
C VAL A 504 10.33 25.70 3.63
N PRO A 505 10.91 24.47 3.63
CA PRO A 505 11.51 23.90 4.82
C PRO A 505 12.73 24.65 5.36
N LYS A 506 13.41 25.44 4.50
CA LYS A 506 14.60 26.22 4.92
C LYS A 506 14.26 27.62 5.39
N GLN A 507 13.18 28.18 4.87
CA GLN A 507 12.83 29.60 5.06
C GLN A 507 11.60 29.80 5.94
N VAL A 508 10.90 28.73 6.28
CA VAL A 508 9.68 28.77 7.10
C VAL A 508 9.80 27.80 8.25
N THR A 509 9.54 28.29 9.46
CA THR A 509 9.52 27.48 10.69
C THR A 509 8.09 27.43 11.25
N VAL A 510 7.56 26.23 11.50
CA VAL A 510 6.25 26.03 12.12
C VAL A 510 6.45 25.47 13.52
N THR A 511 5.92 26.15 14.54
CA THR A 511 6.03 25.78 15.95
C THR A 511 4.67 25.38 16.50
N ALA A 512 4.57 24.21 17.12
CA ALA A 512 3.39 23.78 17.85
C ALA A 512 3.32 24.43 19.24
N LEU A 513 2.16 24.96 19.62
CA LEU A 513 1.91 25.61 20.91
C LEU A 513 0.76 24.91 21.61
N ASP A 514 0.82 24.83 22.95
CA ASP A 514 -0.31 24.39 23.78
C ASP A 514 -1.35 25.50 23.98
N SER A 515 -2.40 25.22 24.78
CA SER A 515 -3.49 26.17 25.07
C SER A 515 -3.00 27.42 25.84
N ALA A 516 -1.93 27.30 26.61
CA ALA A 516 -1.31 28.42 27.33
C ALA A 516 -0.34 29.22 26.43
N GLY A 517 -0.04 28.76 25.21
CA GLY A 517 0.90 29.37 24.27
C GLY A 517 2.34 28.95 24.47
N ALA A 518 2.62 27.98 25.36
CA ALA A 518 3.95 27.44 25.53
C ALA A 518 4.36 26.56 24.34
N SER A 519 5.62 26.63 23.94
CA SER A 519 6.14 25.85 22.81
C SER A 519 6.23 24.37 23.15
N LEU A 520 5.61 23.55 22.32
CA LEU A 520 5.74 22.10 22.32
C LEU A 520 6.88 21.64 21.41
N GLY A 521 7.44 22.56 20.61
CA GLY A 521 8.59 22.37 19.73
C GLY A 521 8.32 22.76 18.29
N VAL A 522 9.40 22.83 17.50
CA VAL A 522 9.35 23.09 16.06
C VAL A 522 8.94 21.81 15.33
N LEU A 523 7.94 21.88 14.46
CA LEU A 523 7.50 20.75 13.67
C LEU A 523 8.54 20.38 12.61
N SER A 524 8.92 19.11 12.55
CA SER A 524 9.75 18.54 11.48
C SER A 524 8.92 18.09 10.28
N ALA A 525 7.60 17.97 10.45
CA ALA A 525 6.64 17.70 9.40
C ALA A 525 5.40 18.58 9.61
N PHE A 526 4.89 19.16 8.54
CA PHE A 526 3.64 19.94 8.52
C PHE A 526 3.05 19.91 7.11
N ASP A 527 1.73 20.01 7.05
CA ASP A 527 1.02 20.18 5.79
C ASP A 527 0.90 21.67 5.47
N TYR A 528 0.87 22.02 4.19
CA TYR A 528 0.50 23.37 3.80
C TYR A 528 -0.47 23.35 2.63
N THR A 529 -1.37 24.31 2.64
CA THR A 529 -2.39 24.47 1.61
C THR A 529 -2.21 25.80 0.90
N ILE A 530 -2.24 25.76 -0.43
CA ILE A 530 -2.26 26.94 -1.28
C ILE A 530 -3.50 26.87 -2.15
N VAL A 531 -4.33 27.89 -2.07
CA VAL A 531 -5.42 28.07 -3.04
C VAL A 531 -4.85 28.82 -4.23
N THR A 532 -4.74 28.14 -5.37
CA THR A 532 -4.16 28.73 -6.57
C THR A 532 -5.20 28.82 -7.69
N ASP A 533 -5.17 29.90 -8.43
CA ASP A 533 -5.83 30.09 -9.71
C ASP A 533 -4.85 30.73 -10.69
N VAL A 534 -5.28 31.04 -11.91
CA VAL A 534 -4.44 31.73 -12.92
C VAL A 534 -4.00 33.12 -12.47
N THR A 535 -4.57 33.63 -11.39
CA THR A 535 -4.27 34.96 -10.84
C THR A 535 -3.37 34.89 -9.60
N SER A 536 -2.97 33.71 -9.12
CA SER A 536 -2.16 33.55 -7.91
C SER A 536 -0.77 34.18 -8.03
N ALA A 537 -0.35 34.91 -7.01
CA ALA A 537 0.97 35.55 -6.95
C ALA A 537 2.09 34.52 -6.82
N VAL A 538 1.82 33.44 -6.11
CA VAL A 538 2.77 32.33 -5.86
C VAL A 538 2.10 31.00 -6.23
N VAL A 539 2.88 30.11 -6.81
CA VAL A 539 2.46 28.74 -7.13
C VAL A 539 3.49 27.74 -6.62
N PRO A 540 3.07 26.49 -6.37
CA PRO A 540 4.03 25.42 -6.10
C PRO A 540 4.97 25.23 -7.29
N ASN A 541 6.23 24.95 -7.02
CA ASN A 541 7.17 24.57 -8.07
C ASN A 541 6.75 23.20 -8.63
N PRO A 542 6.47 23.07 -9.93
CA PRO A 542 6.09 21.80 -10.52
C PRO A 542 7.18 20.72 -10.42
N LYS A 543 8.42 21.12 -10.11
CA LYS A 543 9.55 20.21 -9.92
C LYS A 543 9.83 19.88 -8.45
N SER A 544 9.17 20.52 -7.50
CA SER A 544 9.40 20.29 -6.06
C SER A 544 8.26 20.81 -5.19
N THR A 545 7.60 19.92 -4.46
CA THR A 545 6.56 20.29 -3.48
C THR A 545 7.10 21.09 -2.29
N ARG A 546 8.42 21.27 -2.19
CA ARG A 546 9.09 22.03 -1.14
C ARG A 546 9.40 23.47 -1.52
N GLN A 547 9.08 23.85 -2.75
CA GLN A 547 9.38 25.17 -3.28
C GLN A 547 8.12 25.87 -3.77
N LEU A 548 8.08 27.17 -3.50
CA LEU A 548 7.11 28.10 -4.05
C LEU A 548 7.79 29.02 -5.04
N ILE A 549 7.14 29.30 -6.16
CA ILE A 549 7.64 30.23 -7.16
C ILE A 549 6.74 31.46 -7.18
N ALA A 550 7.33 32.64 -7.01
CA ALA A 550 6.66 33.91 -7.21
C ALA A 550 6.50 34.17 -8.72
N GLN A 551 5.29 33.99 -9.25
CA GLN A 551 5.07 34.10 -10.71
C GLN A 551 4.58 35.47 -11.17
N ARG A 552 3.99 36.28 -10.28
CA ARG A 552 3.51 37.61 -10.59
C ARG A 552 3.28 38.46 -9.34
N ARG A 553 3.17 39.76 -9.50
CA ARG A 553 2.87 40.69 -8.42
C ARG A 553 1.50 40.43 -7.81
N GLY A 554 1.40 40.53 -6.50
CA GLY A 554 0.17 40.32 -5.74
C GLY A 554 0.42 39.84 -4.32
N GLU A 555 -0.66 39.57 -3.64
CA GLU A 555 -0.64 39.06 -2.27
C GLU A 555 -1.49 37.80 -2.16
N MET A 556 -1.06 36.87 -1.32
CA MET A 556 -1.83 35.68 -0.99
C MET A 556 -1.46 35.13 0.39
N THR A 557 -2.26 34.21 0.90
CA THR A 557 -1.99 33.48 2.13
C THR A 557 -1.66 32.03 1.81
N VAL A 558 -0.55 31.54 2.37
CA VAL A 558 -0.22 30.12 2.41
C VAL A 558 -0.56 29.61 3.80
N THR A 559 -1.43 28.60 3.88
CA THR A 559 -1.89 28.05 5.16
C THR A 559 -1.07 26.81 5.51
N PHE A 560 -0.53 26.77 6.70
CA PHE A 560 0.21 25.66 7.27
C PHE A 560 -0.61 25.02 8.37
N GLU A 561 -0.61 23.70 8.44
CA GLU A 561 -1.39 22.97 9.43
C GLU A 561 -0.58 21.83 10.07
N PHE A 562 -0.99 21.44 11.27
CA PHE A 562 -0.45 20.22 11.88
C PHE A 562 -0.80 19.04 10.96
N PRO A 563 0.14 18.09 10.71
CA PRO A 563 -0.08 17.05 9.71
C PRO A 563 -1.38 16.28 9.96
N ARG A 564 -2.30 16.29 9.00
CA ARG A 564 -3.60 15.63 9.10
C ARG A 564 -3.46 14.15 9.44
N GLY A 565 -2.51 13.47 8.83
CA GLY A 565 -2.22 12.06 9.10
C GLY A 565 -1.65 11.76 10.48
N LEU A 566 -1.23 12.76 11.24
CA LEU A 566 -0.72 12.64 12.62
C LEU A 566 -1.68 13.23 13.66
N TRP A 567 -2.78 13.83 13.22
CA TRP A 567 -3.79 14.44 14.08
C TRP A 567 -4.79 13.38 14.56
N SER A 568 -4.88 13.20 15.88
CA SER A 568 -5.64 12.10 16.49
C SER A 568 -7.00 12.51 17.07
N ARG A 569 -7.39 13.78 16.88
CA ARG A 569 -8.67 14.30 17.38
C ARG A 569 -9.73 14.31 16.28
N PRO A 570 -11.03 14.26 16.64
CA PRO A 570 -12.14 14.34 15.68
C PRO A 570 -12.34 15.75 15.09
N THR A 571 -11.57 16.74 15.55
CA THR A 571 -11.60 18.12 15.07
C THR A 571 -10.56 18.34 13.97
N GLU A 572 -10.71 19.39 13.18
CA GLU A 572 -9.68 19.80 12.22
C GLU A 572 -8.35 20.12 12.93
N PRO A 573 -7.20 19.79 12.31
CA PRO A 573 -5.90 20.12 12.88
C PRO A 573 -5.72 21.65 12.94
N PRO A 574 -4.97 22.16 13.95
CA PRO A 574 -4.66 23.58 14.03
C PRO A 574 -3.87 24.04 12.81
N SER A 575 -4.20 25.23 12.32
CA SER A 575 -3.54 25.85 11.17
C SER A 575 -3.09 27.28 11.47
N VAL A 576 -2.18 27.78 10.63
CA VAL A 576 -1.69 29.18 10.67
C VAL A 576 -1.39 29.67 9.25
N GLY A 577 -1.82 30.88 8.95
CA GLY A 577 -1.57 31.52 7.64
C GLY A 577 -0.26 32.31 7.63
N MET A 578 0.51 32.19 6.55
CA MET A 578 1.64 33.05 6.22
C MET A 578 1.27 33.95 5.05
N ARG A 579 1.39 35.27 5.21
CA ARG A 579 1.18 36.23 4.13
C ARG A 579 2.37 36.22 3.18
N VAL A 580 2.13 36.13 1.89
CA VAL A 580 3.16 36.24 0.85
C VAL A 580 2.85 37.43 -0.02
N VAL A 581 3.79 38.38 -0.12
CA VAL A 581 3.70 39.60 -0.91
C VAL A 581 4.75 39.54 -2.01
N VAL A 582 4.31 39.52 -3.26
CA VAL A 582 5.19 39.54 -4.44
C VAL A 582 5.17 40.95 -5.05
N ARG A 583 6.33 41.60 -5.16
CA ARG A 583 6.51 42.97 -5.68
C ARG A 583 7.12 42.99 -7.07
#